data_bcfbc3b92f0d6905d0aa83dba3c2eab2
#
_entry.id   bcfbc3b92f0d6905d0aa83dba3c2eab2
#
_cell.length_a   1.000
_cell.length_b   1.000
_cell.length_c   1.000
_cell.angle_alpha   90.00
_cell.angle_beta   90.00
_cell.angle_gamma   90.00
#
_symmetry.space_group_name_H-M   'P 1'
#
loop_
_entity.id
_entity.type
_entity.pdbx_description
1 polymer ?
#
loop_
_entity_poly.entity_id
_entity_poly.type
_entity_poly.pdbx_seq_one_letter_code
_entity_poly.pdbx_strand_id
1 'polypeptide(L)'
;MKRIIAFALGAVVTVAAAAQSWQDALYFSENNYVGTARSLGMGNALTAVGGDLGSIGLNPAGAAVAGYSQIVISPGFSLSATNAKGVEDGIGLGNLIHSNYARFKLSNVGFVINADTGRRSGWKRFSFGLVSNATNDFTGRVIGSGVNDDNSFAAALASSAEGYAENVLGSEDWWYDGSDQSRMPAWMDMVGYRSGMFNGIPESANRYQAVTESRNASQECRLTDSIFQKYGQQTRGYKHDMVFTMAGNYSDKLYIGVNLGVVLLNYNLSEYWQESPETSGENWDIEYTDGTSGRFAMLQMNRNYSLTGSGVYLKGGLLWRPFAGLRLGLGVQTSTLTNLRARQAYSGTVKITGKNLPSSTSPEDDWSFRLRQPWRLNAGLAYSFGSWAVLSADYEMTNYGCARYSVRSSSMPGYLNDANADINDALGVGHQVRAGLEVKPVSFLSVRAGYNYITTGQRNWLNEDWTTTPLSTADKYRQAKHSVSLGAGTTFGAFFLDAAVRVRFVPVNYILTYNYYTYDTDFLNKRVDHSVVTPELEVRSRLWDALITLGWRF
;
A
#
# COMPACT_ATOMS: atom_id res chain seq x y z
N MET A 1 15.15 29.27 7.87
CA MET A 1 15.42 27.82 7.70
C MET A 1 14.38 27.33 6.72
N LYS A 2 14.78 26.87 5.54
CA LYS A 2 13.87 26.44 4.48
C LYS A 2 13.17 25.14 4.93
N ARG A 3 11.87 25.21 5.18
CA ARG A 3 11.04 24.04 5.45
C ARG A 3 10.88 23.27 4.14
N ILE A 4 11.50 22.11 4.03
CA ILE A 4 11.19 21.13 2.99
C ILE A 4 9.93 20.43 3.50
N ILE A 5 8.78 20.86 3.00
CA ILE A 5 7.51 20.15 3.20
C ILE A 5 7.66 18.85 2.40
N ALA A 6 7.82 17.76 3.10
CA ALA A 6 7.78 16.43 2.50
C ALA A 6 6.32 16.10 2.20
N PHE A 7 5.85 16.43 1.00
CA PHE A 7 4.58 15.90 0.49
C PHE A 7 4.73 14.39 0.31
N ALA A 8 4.33 13.67 1.35
CA ALA A 8 4.23 12.23 1.33
C ALA A 8 2.77 11.85 1.09
N LEU A 9 2.52 11.25 -0.05
CA LEU A 9 1.44 10.26 -0.27
C LEU A 9 0.04 10.63 0.22
N GLY A 10 -0.56 11.67 -0.31
CA GLY A 10 -1.92 12.01 0.03
C GLY A 10 -2.62 12.96 -0.91
N ALA A 11 -2.08 13.20 -2.11
CA ALA A 11 -2.82 13.95 -3.11
C ALA A 11 -4.07 13.15 -3.50
N VAL A 12 -5.15 13.34 -2.76
CA VAL A 12 -6.49 13.04 -3.28
C VAL A 12 -6.76 14.11 -4.33
N VAL A 13 -6.26 13.88 -5.53
CA VAL A 13 -6.74 14.57 -6.70
C VAL A 13 -8.19 14.15 -6.87
N THR A 14 -9.11 15.07 -6.70
CA THR A 14 -10.52 14.91 -7.03
C THR A 14 -10.68 14.88 -8.56
N VAL A 15 -10.21 13.81 -9.17
CA VAL A 15 -10.56 13.42 -10.53
C VAL A 15 -10.89 11.95 -10.45
N ALA A 16 -11.96 11.54 -11.11
CA ALA A 16 -12.46 10.16 -11.15
C ALA A 16 -11.46 9.09 -11.67
N ALA A 17 -10.17 9.38 -11.67
CA ALA A 17 -9.08 8.54 -12.16
C ALA A 17 -7.92 8.36 -11.17
N ALA A 18 -8.05 8.78 -9.91
CA ALA A 18 -6.94 8.88 -8.94
C ALA A 18 -6.42 7.56 -8.35
N ALA A 19 -6.70 6.42 -8.97
CA ALA A 19 -6.20 5.12 -8.51
C ALA A 19 -4.99 4.60 -9.31
N GLN A 20 -4.32 5.45 -10.09
CA GLN A 20 -3.16 5.06 -10.91
C GLN A 20 -2.09 6.16 -10.83
N SER A 21 -1.55 6.36 -9.64
CA SER A 21 -0.45 7.26 -9.41
C SER A 21 0.90 6.52 -9.50
N TRP A 22 2.01 7.26 -9.58
CA TRP A 22 3.35 6.69 -9.46
C TRP A 22 3.56 6.04 -8.07
N GLN A 23 2.90 6.57 -7.03
CA GLN A 23 2.93 6.01 -5.68
C GLN A 23 2.28 4.62 -5.64
N ASP A 24 1.12 4.47 -6.31
CA ASP A 24 0.44 3.18 -6.42
C ASP A 24 1.30 2.17 -7.20
N ALA A 25 1.93 2.61 -8.31
CA ALA A 25 2.85 1.77 -9.06
C ALA A 25 4.00 1.26 -8.19
N LEU A 26 4.58 2.12 -7.34
CA LEU A 26 5.60 1.75 -6.37
C LEU A 26 5.04 0.79 -5.31
N TYR A 27 3.94 1.15 -4.66
CA TYR A 27 3.33 0.43 -3.53
C TYR A 27 2.92 -1.00 -3.90
N PHE A 28 2.25 -1.19 -5.04
CA PHE A 28 1.83 -2.51 -5.50
C PHE A 28 2.96 -3.31 -6.15
N SER A 29 4.07 -2.67 -6.54
CA SER A 29 5.26 -3.35 -7.04
C SER A 29 6.21 -3.79 -5.95
N GLU A 30 6.18 -3.20 -4.76
CA GLU A 30 7.06 -3.59 -3.65
C GLU A 30 6.83 -5.03 -3.18
N ASN A 31 7.92 -5.70 -2.77
CA ASN A 31 7.88 -7.00 -2.12
C ASN A 31 8.44 -6.92 -0.70
N ASN A 32 7.63 -7.36 0.25
CA ASN A 32 7.98 -7.59 1.65
C ASN A 32 7.88 -9.09 1.95
N TYR A 33 8.82 -9.87 1.43
CA TYR A 33 8.79 -11.33 1.56
C TYR A 33 8.54 -11.78 3.00
N VAL A 34 7.60 -12.71 3.16
CA VAL A 34 7.27 -13.33 4.45
C VAL A 34 7.72 -14.78 4.45
N GLY A 35 7.24 -15.60 3.51
CA GLY A 35 7.64 -17.00 3.32
C GLY A 35 7.33 -17.89 4.54
N THR A 36 8.27 -18.79 4.85
CA THR A 36 8.24 -19.68 6.02
C THR A 36 8.78 -18.99 7.27
N ALA A 37 8.58 -19.56 8.46
CA ALA A 37 9.17 -19.07 9.70
C ALA A 37 10.71 -19.15 9.66
N ARG A 38 11.28 -20.16 8.99
CA ARG A 38 12.73 -20.23 8.77
C ARG A 38 13.24 -19.08 7.92
N SER A 39 12.58 -18.80 6.79
CA SER A 39 12.97 -17.70 5.91
C SER A 39 12.80 -16.35 6.61
N LEU A 40 11.68 -16.14 7.32
CA LEU A 40 11.44 -14.92 8.08
C LEU A 40 12.50 -14.72 9.17
N GLY A 41 12.80 -15.76 9.96
CA GLY A 41 13.80 -15.73 11.04
C GLY A 41 15.21 -15.39 10.56
N MET A 42 15.55 -15.74 9.32
CA MET A 42 16.82 -15.40 8.65
C MET A 42 16.76 -14.08 7.84
N GLY A 43 15.78 -13.21 8.08
CA GLY A 43 15.61 -11.95 7.35
C GLY A 43 15.37 -12.13 5.85
N ASN A 44 14.94 -13.32 5.40
CA ASN A 44 14.83 -13.74 4.00
C ASN A 44 16.16 -13.73 3.22
N ALA A 45 17.31 -13.86 3.88
CA ALA A 45 18.62 -13.98 3.26
C ALA A 45 18.89 -15.43 2.83
N LEU A 46 18.11 -15.94 1.87
CA LEU A 46 18.11 -17.36 1.46
C LEU A 46 18.42 -17.58 -0.02
N THR A 47 18.81 -16.56 -0.77
CA THR A 47 19.10 -16.68 -2.22
C THR A 47 20.21 -17.71 -2.52
N ALA A 48 21.21 -17.82 -1.65
CA ALA A 48 22.31 -18.79 -1.76
C ALA A 48 22.16 -20.01 -0.82
N VAL A 49 21.26 -19.95 0.17
CA VAL A 49 21.07 -21.05 1.15
C VAL A 49 20.25 -22.18 0.55
N GLY A 50 19.07 -21.86 0.02
CA GLY A 50 18.13 -22.84 -0.55
C GLY A 50 17.56 -23.83 0.47
N GLY A 51 16.86 -24.86 -0.02
CA GLY A 51 16.34 -25.97 0.79
C GLY A 51 15.13 -25.63 1.66
N ASP A 52 14.53 -24.48 1.48
CA ASP A 52 13.34 -23.99 2.18
C ASP A 52 12.30 -23.50 1.17
N LEU A 53 11.00 -23.76 1.40
CA LEU A 53 9.95 -23.37 0.44
C LEU A 53 9.85 -21.83 0.29
N GLY A 54 10.12 -21.06 1.33
CA GLY A 54 10.19 -19.61 1.25
C GLY A 54 11.31 -19.10 0.35
N SER A 55 12.42 -19.84 0.23
CA SER A 55 13.57 -19.48 -0.61
C SER A 55 13.30 -19.63 -2.12
N ILE A 56 12.35 -20.49 -2.52
CA ILE A 56 12.05 -20.81 -3.93
C ILE A 56 11.58 -19.56 -4.68
N GLY A 57 10.82 -18.70 -4.04
CA GLY A 57 10.42 -17.41 -4.59
C GLY A 57 11.59 -16.45 -4.84
N LEU A 58 12.70 -16.56 -4.08
CA LEU A 58 13.90 -15.75 -4.24
C LEU A 58 14.84 -16.34 -5.30
N ASN A 59 15.09 -17.65 -5.24
CA ASN A 59 15.94 -18.38 -6.18
C ASN A 59 15.37 -19.79 -6.43
N PRO A 60 14.84 -20.10 -7.65
CA PRO A 60 14.27 -21.41 -7.96
C PRO A 60 15.27 -22.57 -7.84
N ALA A 61 16.57 -22.34 -8.03
CA ALA A 61 17.60 -23.36 -7.84
C ALA A 61 17.63 -23.93 -6.41
N GLY A 62 17.13 -23.15 -5.44
CA GLY A 62 16.98 -23.55 -4.05
C GLY A 62 16.10 -24.77 -3.82
N ALA A 63 15.16 -25.08 -4.72
CA ALA A 63 14.29 -26.25 -4.64
C ALA A 63 15.06 -27.56 -4.72
N ALA A 64 16.16 -27.62 -5.49
CA ALA A 64 16.97 -28.83 -5.67
C ALA A 64 18.08 -29.01 -4.60
N VAL A 65 18.20 -28.08 -3.65
CA VAL A 65 19.20 -28.13 -2.57
C VAL A 65 18.81 -29.17 -1.51
N ALA A 66 17.51 -29.26 -1.18
CA ALA A 66 17.02 -30.26 -0.23
C ALA A 66 17.14 -31.66 -0.81
N GLY A 67 17.60 -32.60 0.01
CA GLY A 67 17.75 -34.02 -0.39
C GLY A 67 16.47 -34.85 -0.21
N TYR A 68 15.34 -34.24 0.11
CA TYR A 68 14.07 -34.88 0.47
C TYR A 68 12.91 -34.08 -0.12
N SER A 69 11.80 -34.78 -0.32
CA SER A 69 10.52 -34.15 -0.62
C SER A 69 9.92 -33.54 0.64
N GLN A 70 9.11 -32.49 0.49
CA GLN A 70 8.51 -31.84 1.68
C GLN A 70 7.19 -31.17 1.35
N ILE A 71 6.32 -31.13 2.35
CA ILE A 71 5.08 -30.35 2.38
C ILE A 71 5.17 -29.39 3.55
N VAL A 72 4.76 -28.15 3.36
CA VAL A 72 4.88 -27.08 4.37
C VAL A 72 3.62 -26.22 4.39
N ILE A 73 3.23 -25.80 5.59
CA ILE A 73 2.22 -24.78 5.83
C ILE A 73 2.70 -23.80 6.90
N SER A 74 2.47 -22.49 6.67
CA SER A 74 2.96 -21.42 7.56
C SER A 74 1.85 -20.42 7.88
N PRO A 75 0.95 -20.72 8.83
CA PRO A 75 0.03 -19.73 9.38
C PRO A 75 0.76 -18.69 10.24
N GLY A 76 0.13 -17.52 10.37
CA GLY A 76 0.67 -16.44 11.18
C GLY A 76 -0.24 -15.25 11.32
N PHE A 77 0.29 -14.21 11.95
CA PHE A 77 -0.39 -12.94 12.19
C PHE A 77 0.47 -11.77 11.74
N SER A 78 -0.18 -10.74 11.21
CA SER A 78 0.38 -9.41 11.04
C SER A 78 -0.32 -8.46 12.01
N LEU A 79 0.46 -7.58 12.64
CA LEU A 79 -0.03 -6.51 13.52
C LEU A 79 0.57 -5.19 13.04
N SER A 80 -0.29 -4.22 12.75
CA SER A 80 0.07 -2.82 12.56
C SER A 80 -0.17 -2.09 13.87
N ALA A 81 0.88 -1.52 14.44
CA ALA A 81 0.83 -0.62 15.59
C ALA A 81 1.19 0.79 15.10
N THR A 82 0.21 1.70 15.10
CA THR A 82 0.33 3.01 14.49
C THR A 82 0.03 4.09 15.50
N ASN A 83 0.86 5.13 15.49
CA ASN A 83 0.65 6.39 16.20
C ASN A 83 0.46 7.48 15.14
N ALA A 84 -0.63 8.21 15.23
CA ALA A 84 -0.93 9.33 14.35
C ALA A 84 -1.21 10.58 15.19
N LYS A 85 -0.71 11.71 14.72
CA LYS A 85 -0.91 13.04 15.34
C LYS A 85 -0.91 14.08 14.23
N GLY A 86 -1.71 15.13 14.36
CA GLY A 86 -1.60 16.30 13.49
C GLY A 86 -0.20 16.91 13.52
N VAL A 87 0.24 17.44 12.41
CA VAL A 87 1.53 18.14 12.29
C VAL A 87 1.48 19.40 13.17
N GLU A 88 2.57 19.71 13.91
CA GLU A 88 2.58 20.79 14.92
C GLU A 88 2.18 22.17 14.37
N ASP A 89 2.53 22.43 13.13
CA ASP A 89 2.17 23.68 12.45
C ASP A 89 0.90 23.52 11.56
N GLY A 90 0.23 22.37 11.65
CA GLY A 90 -0.96 22.04 10.88
C GLY A 90 -2.25 22.43 11.61
N ILE A 91 -3.31 22.51 10.84
CA ILE A 91 -4.65 22.83 11.30
C ILE A 91 -5.39 21.54 11.65
N GLY A 92 -5.99 21.47 12.82
CA GLY A 92 -6.81 20.34 13.26
C GLY A 92 -6.05 19.04 13.58
N LEU A 93 -6.78 17.99 13.91
CA LEU A 93 -6.28 16.61 14.16
C LEU A 93 -5.13 16.50 15.18
N GLY A 94 -4.98 17.45 16.12
CA GLY A 94 -3.86 17.58 17.06
C GLY A 94 -3.72 16.45 18.08
N ASN A 95 -4.71 15.59 18.25
CA ASN A 95 -4.70 14.52 19.23
C ASN A 95 -3.76 13.38 18.79
N LEU A 96 -2.93 12.89 19.74
CA LEU A 96 -2.14 11.68 19.52
C LEU A 96 -3.04 10.44 19.67
N ILE A 97 -3.26 9.74 18.58
CA ILE A 97 -4.08 8.54 18.55
C ILE A 97 -3.22 7.30 18.33
N HIS A 98 -3.42 6.31 19.19
CA HIS A 98 -2.81 4.98 19.05
C HIS A 98 -3.83 4.03 18.41
N SER A 99 -3.48 3.39 17.32
CA SER A 99 -4.34 2.41 16.66
C SER A 99 -3.59 1.12 16.38
N ASN A 100 -4.19 -0.01 16.77
CA ASN A 100 -3.66 -1.33 16.51
C ASN A 100 -4.62 -2.09 15.59
N TYR A 101 -4.05 -2.82 14.64
CA TYR A 101 -4.84 -3.67 13.75
C TYR A 101 -4.10 -4.98 13.50
N ALA A 102 -4.69 -6.09 13.96
CA ALA A 102 -4.14 -7.43 13.80
C ALA A 102 -4.94 -8.23 12.76
N ARG A 103 -4.24 -9.08 12.01
CA ARG A 103 -4.85 -9.93 11.00
C ARG A 103 -4.16 -11.28 10.91
N PHE A 104 -4.98 -12.35 10.84
CA PHE A 104 -4.50 -13.68 10.49
C PHE A 104 -4.13 -13.76 9.02
N LYS A 105 -3.07 -14.53 8.70
CA LYS A 105 -2.63 -14.79 7.33
C LYS A 105 -2.05 -16.19 7.18
N LEU A 106 -2.13 -16.72 5.96
CA LEU A 106 -1.39 -17.90 5.53
C LEU A 106 -0.19 -17.41 4.70
N SER A 107 1.00 -17.43 5.29
CA SER A 107 2.18 -16.80 4.67
C SER A 107 2.87 -17.68 3.65
N ASN A 108 2.82 -19.00 3.85
CA ASN A 108 3.36 -19.98 2.92
C ASN A 108 2.55 -21.26 2.99
N VAL A 109 2.33 -21.88 1.85
CA VAL A 109 1.85 -23.24 1.70
C VAL A 109 2.41 -23.83 0.42
N GLY A 110 2.85 -25.07 0.47
CA GLY A 110 3.33 -25.70 -0.74
C GLY A 110 4.00 -27.05 -0.50
N PHE A 111 4.44 -27.61 -1.61
CA PHE A 111 5.20 -28.85 -1.62
C PHE A 111 6.30 -28.81 -2.68
N VAL A 112 7.34 -29.62 -2.43
CA VAL A 112 8.39 -29.93 -3.40
C VAL A 112 8.64 -31.43 -3.36
N ILE A 113 8.61 -32.03 -4.54
CA ILE A 113 8.94 -33.44 -4.75
C ILE A 113 10.33 -33.51 -5.39
N ASN A 114 11.20 -34.35 -4.85
CA ASN A 114 12.54 -34.61 -5.33
C ASN A 114 12.60 -35.98 -5.94
N ALA A 115 12.99 -36.05 -7.21
CA ALA A 115 13.24 -37.30 -7.96
C ALA A 115 14.75 -37.53 -8.08
N ASP A 116 15.27 -38.52 -7.36
CA ASP A 116 16.67 -38.89 -7.45
C ASP A 116 16.89 -39.77 -8.71
N THR A 117 17.94 -39.50 -9.45
CA THR A 117 18.29 -40.23 -10.67
C THR A 117 19.14 -41.47 -10.40
N GLY A 118 19.59 -41.69 -9.16
CA GLY A 118 20.51 -42.76 -8.77
C GLY A 118 21.97 -42.54 -9.24
N ARG A 119 22.26 -41.43 -9.92
CA ARG A 119 23.59 -41.15 -10.46
C ARG A 119 24.52 -40.56 -9.37
N ARG A 120 25.77 -41.03 -9.35
CA ARG A 120 26.81 -40.50 -8.44
C ARG A 120 27.38 -39.16 -8.92
N SER A 121 27.33 -38.85 -10.22
CA SER A 121 27.80 -37.62 -10.85
C SER A 121 26.87 -37.16 -11.98
N GLY A 122 27.00 -35.94 -12.45
CA GLY A 122 26.08 -35.36 -13.45
C GLY A 122 24.76 -34.92 -12.81
N TRP A 123 23.66 -35.06 -13.50
CA TRP A 123 22.33 -34.76 -12.99
C TRP A 123 21.90 -35.81 -11.96
N LYS A 124 22.03 -35.45 -10.69
CA LYS A 124 21.73 -36.35 -9.56
C LYS A 124 20.26 -36.31 -9.14
N ARG A 125 19.61 -35.16 -9.27
CA ARG A 125 18.25 -34.95 -8.79
C ARG A 125 17.53 -33.91 -9.61
N PHE A 126 16.23 -34.11 -9.81
CA PHE A 126 15.28 -33.10 -10.29
C PHE A 126 14.22 -32.85 -9.22
N SER A 127 13.82 -31.59 -9.10
CA SER A 127 12.83 -31.13 -8.12
C SER A 127 11.70 -30.43 -8.83
N PHE A 128 10.47 -30.72 -8.43
CA PHE A 128 9.24 -30.12 -8.93
C PHE A 128 8.40 -29.68 -7.75
N GLY A 129 7.75 -28.52 -7.82
CA GLY A 129 6.93 -28.05 -6.72
C GLY A 129 5.94 -26.99 -7.10
N LEU A 130 4.97 -26.84 -6.21
CA LEU A 130 4.00 -25.74 -6.20
C LEU A 130 4.07 -25.10 -4.83
N VAL A 131 4.33 -23.79 -4.80
CA VAL A 131 4.52 -23.05 -3.56
C VAL A 131 3.79 -21.70 -3.68
N SER A 132 3.00 -21.38 -2.68
CA SER A 132 2.43 -20.04 -2.51
C SER A 132 3.18 -19.31 -1.39
N ASN A 133 3.75 -18.15 -1.69
CA ASN A 133 4.47 -17.29 -0.75
C ASN A 133 3.81 -15.91 -0.66
N ALA A 134 3.55 -15.42 0.55
CA ALA A 134 3.17 -14.03 0.75
C ALA A 134 4.37 -13.11 0.44
N THR A 135 4.19 -12.22 -0.54
CA THR A 135 5.20 -11.25 -0.97
C THR A 135 4.88 -9.83 -0.55
N ASN A 136 3.66 -9.56 -0.10
CA ASN A 136 3.31 -8.34 0.63
C ASN A 136 2.05 -8.54 1.48
N ASP A 137 1.88 -7.68 2.46
CA ASP A 137 0.74 -7.63 3.37
C ASP A 137 0.34 -6.16 3.54
N PHE A 138 -0.90 -5.85 3.21
CA PHE A 138 -1.45 -4.49 3.22
C PHE A 138 -2.20 -4.17 4.51
N THR A 139 -1.81 -4.77 5.62
CA THR A 139 -2.43 -4.57 6.93
C THR A 139 -2.01 -3.23 7.53
N GLY A 140 -2.96 -2.31 7.67
CA GLY A 140 -2.73 -0.99 8.26
C GLY A 140 -4.01 -0.38 8.82
N ARG A 141 -3.85 0.48 9.84
CA ARG A 141 -4.92 1.32 10.38
C ARG A 141 -4.34 2.62 10.90
N VAL A 142 -4.95 3.73 10.47
CA VAL A 142 -4.62 5.09 10.90
C VAL A 142 -5.90 5.75 11.38
N ILE A 143 -5.86 6.44 12.50
CA ILE A 143 -6.95 7.27 12.99
C ILE A 143 -6.34 8.60 13.44
N GLY A 144 -6.88 9.72 12.97
CA GLY A 144 -6.60 11.06 13.46
C GLY A 144 -7.85 11.70 14.02
N SER A 145 -7.71 12.55 15.02
CA SER A 145 -8.79 13.39 15.50
C SER A 145 -8.27 14.65 16.16
N GLY A 146 -9.08 15.68 16.21
CA GLY A 146 -8.78 16.94 16.86
C GLY A 146 -9.78 18.02 16.51
N VAL A 147 -9.57 19.21 17.08
CA VAL A 147 -10.37 20.39 16.82
C VAL A 147 -9.76 21.15 15.65
N ASN A 148 -10.59 21.67 14.78
CA ASN A 148 -10.23 22.55 13.67
C ASN A 148 -11.05 23.83 13.75
N ASP A 149 -10.36 24.97 13.77
CA ASP A 149 -10.93 26.31 13.90
C ASP A 149 -10.92 27.09 12.57
N ASP A 150 -10.32 26.53 11.52
CA ASP A 150 -10.04 27.25 10.29
C ASP A 150 -10.88 26.81 9.09
N ASN A 151 -11.09 25.50 8.93
CA ASN A 151 -11.78 24.97 7.76
C ASN A 151 -12.42 23.60 8.04
N SER A 152 -13.24 23.13 7.09
CA SER A 152 -13.92 21.84 7.19
C SER A 152 -13.81 21.02 5.90
N PHE A 153 -13.95 19.72 6.05
CA PHE A 153 -14.07 18.82 4.93
C PHE A 153 -15.33 19.10 4.08
N ALA A 154 -16.45 19.45 4.73
CA ALA A 154 -17.66 19.81 4.02
C ALA A 154 -17.49 21.10 3.19
N ALA A 155 -16.74 22.09 3.72
CA ALA A 155 -16.40 23.31 2.98
C ALA A 155 -15.49 23.01 1.77
N ALA A 156 -14.57 22.06 1.91
CA ALA A 156 -13.75 21.61 0.80
C ALA A 156 -14.58 20.95 -0.31
N LEU A 157 -15.61 20.14 0.04
CA LEU A 157 -16.55 19.58 -0.93
C LEU A 157 -17.43 20.66 -1.59
N ALA A 158 -17.93 21.61 -0.81
CA ALA A 158 -18.72 22.74 -1.33
C ALA A 158 -17.93 23.53 -2.37
N SER A 159 -16.67 23.84 -2.05
CA SER A 159 -15.77 24.53 -2.98
C SER A 159 -15.42 23.72 -4.22
N SER A 160 -15.18 22.40 -4.07
CA SER A 160 -14.95 21.50 -5.21
C SER A 160 -16.16 21.44 -6.16
N ALA A 161 -17.38 21.57 -5.62
CA ALA A 161 -18.62 21.55 -6.36
C ALA A 161 -18.94 22.90 -7.05
N GLU A 162 -18.22 23.98 -6.75
CA GLU A 162 -18.49 25.30 -7.37
C GLU A 162 -18.35 25.25 -8.90
N GLY A 163 -19.33 25.88 -9.55
CA GLY A 163 -19.43 25.91 -11.02
C GLY A 163 -20.32 24.83 -11.62
N TYR A 164 -20.65 23.75 -10.89
CA TYR A 164 -21.62 22.75 -11.31
C TYR A 164 -23.04 23.20 -10.91
N ALA A 165 -24.02 22.92 -11.76
CA ALA A 165 -25.40 23.23 -11.44
C ALA A 165 -25.98 22.21 -10.44
N GLU A 166 -26.92 22.68 -9.58
CA GLU A 166 -27.55 21.82 -8.56
C GLU A 166 -28.24 20.58 -9.13
N ASN A 167 -28.89 20.72 -10.30
CA ASN A 167 -29.55 19.60 -10.98
C ASN A 167 -28.55 18.53 -11.45
N VAL A 168 -27.28 18.89 -11.67
CA VAL A 168 -26.21 17.94 -12.01
C VAL A 168 -25.72 17.23 -10.74
N LEU A 169 -25.47 17.97 -9.66
CA LEU A 169 -25.05 17.38 -8.37
C LEU A 169 -26.15 16.49 -7.75
N GLY A 170 -27.42 16.88 -7.93
CA GLY A 170 -28.58 16.13 -7.46
C GLY A 170 -29.06 15.01 -8.39
N SER A 171 -28.50 14.88 -9.58
CA SER A 171 -28.89 13.88 -10.57
C SER A 171 -28.76 12.46 -10.06
N GLU A 172 -29.65 11.57 -10.47
CA GLU A 172 -29.50 10.11 -10.29
C GLU A 172 -28.60 9.49 -11.36
N ASP A 173 -28.33 10.21 -12.45
CA ASP A 173 -27.38 9.82 -13.48
C ASP A 173 -25.96 10.14 -13.00
N TRP A 174 -25.29 9.15 -12.48
CA TRP A 174 -23.87 9.20 -12.06
C TRP A 174 -22.92 9.25 -13.26
N TRP A 175 -23.40 8.98 -14.44
CA TRP A 175 -22.70 9.03 -15.71
C TRP A 175 -23.35 10.11 -16.58
N TYR A 176 -22.76 11.27 -16.62
CA TYR A 176 -23.17 12.31 -17.55
C TYR A 176 -22.72 11.89 -18.95
N ASP A 177 -23.68 11.63 -19.88
CA ASP A 177 -23.43 11.31 -21.29
C ASP A 177 -23.01 12.58 -22.08
N GLY A 178 -22.16 13.39 -21.48
CA GLY A 178 -21.54 14.53 -22.14
C GLY A 178 -20.22 14.11 -22.73
N SER A 179 -19.99 14.46 -23.99
CA SER A 179 -18.72 14.25 -24.70
C SER A 179 -17.49 14.93 -24.03
N ASP A 180 -17.68 15.59 -22.90
CA ASP A 180 -16.66 16.31 -22.15
C ASP A 180 -16.62 15.82 -20.68
N GLN A 181 -15.86 14.76 -20.45
CA GLN A 181 -15.62 14.20 -19.11
C GLN A 181 -14.92 15.19 -18.15
N SER A 182 -14.33 16.27 -18.66
CA SER A 182 -13.70 17.31 -17.83
C SER A 182 -14.71 18.19 -17.08
N ARG A 183 -16.00 18.05 -17.36
CA ARG A 183 -17.09 18.81 -16.75
C ARG A 183 -17.97 18.01 -15.80
N MET A 184 -17.56 16.83 -15.38
CA MET A 184 -18.32 16.04 -14.42
C MET A 184 -17.88 16.36 -12.99
N PRO A 185 -18.82 16.56 -12.04
CA PRO A 185 -18.48 16.65 -10.63
C PRO A 185 -17.92 15.32 -10.15
N ALA A 186 -17.01 15.35 -9.18
CA ALA A 186 -16.57 14.15 -8.54
C ALA A 186 -17.74 13.46 -7.82
N TRP A 187 -17.79 12.15 -7.84
CA TRP A 187 -18.87 11.40 -7.16
C TRP A 187 -18.94 11.68 -5.66
N MET A 188 -17.79 12.02 -5.05
CA MET A 188 -17.74 12.43 -3.66
C MET A 188 -18.51 13.74 -3.43
N ASP A 189 -18.43 14.71 -4.36
CA ASP A 189 -19.17 15.97 -4.31
C ASP A 189 -20.67 15.73 -4.51
N MET A 190 -21.06 14.85 -5.46
CA MET A 190 -22.46 14.46 -5.66
C MET A 190 -23.05 13.79 -4.42
N VAL A 191 -22.30 12.89 -3.77
CA VAL A 191 -22.73 12.26 -2.50
C VAL A 191 -22.84 13.31 -1.39
N GLY A 192 -21.89 14.25 -1.31
CA GLY A 192 -21.89 15.35 -0.35
C GLY A 192 -23.15 16.22 -0.50
N TYR A 193 -23.45 16.68 -1.73
CA TYR A 193 -24.65 17.47 -2.03
C TYR A 193 -25.93 16.71 -1.69
N ARG A 194 -26.08 15.49 -2.19
CA ARG A 194 -27.29 14.66 -2.01
C ARG A 194 -27.52 14.24 -0.55
N SER A 195 -26.48 14.16 0.27
CA SER A 195 -26.61 13.90 1.71
C SER A 195 -26.82 15.16 2.55
N GLY A 196 -26.73 16.35 1.94
CA GLY A 196 -26.93 17.64 2.63
C GLY A 196 -25.67 18.13 3.36
N MET A 197 -24.47 17.71 2.96
CA MET A 197 -23.22 18.26 3.52
C MET A 197 -22.99 19.70 3.09
N PHE A 198 -23.51 20.08 1.92
CA PHE A 198 -23.54 21.45 1.44
C PHE A 198 -24.77 21.67 0.55
N ASN A 199 -25.18 22.91 0.39
CA ASN A 199 -26.36 23.29 -0.38
C ASN A 199 -26.06 24.55 -1.20
N GLY A 200 -26.84 24.78 -2.25
CA GLY A 200 -26.73 25.99 -3.06
C GLY A 200 -27.02 27.26 -2.25
N ILE A 201 -26.25 28.32 -2.54
CA ILE A 201 -26.45 29.63 -1.94
C ILE A 201 -27.62 30.31 -2.71
N PRO A 202 -28.70 30.72 -2.02
CA PRO A 202 -29.78 31.46 -2.66
C PRO A 202 -29.23 32.68 -3.42
N GLU A 203 -29.77 32.92 -4.63
CA GLU A 203 -29.39 34.04 -5.51
C GLU A 203 -27.96 34.01 -6.08
N SER A 204 -27.19 32.95 -5.80
CA SER A 204 -25.84 32.78 -6.32
C SER A 204 -25.75 31.48 -7.12
N ALA A 205 -25.86 31.58 -8.46
CA ALA A 205 -25.84 30.40 -9.32
C ALA A 205 -24.55 29.60 -9.17
N ASN A 206 -24.67 28.28 -8.95
CA ASN A 206 -23.58 27.31 -8.88
C ASN A 206 -22.53 27.61 -7.80
N ARG A 207 -22.92 28.28 -6.72
CA ARG A 207 -22.12 28.48 -5.51
C ARG A 207 -22.75 27.73 -4.34
N TYR A 208 -21.92 27.24 -3.44
CA TYR A 208 -22.34 26.32 -2.38
C TYR A 208 -21.83 26.78 -1.02
N GLN A 209 -22.59 26.44 0.00
CA GLN A 209 -22.27 26.65 1.41
C GLN A 209 -22.35 25.31 2.12
N ALA A 210 -21.31 24.98 2.87
CA ALA A 210 -21.28 23.78 3.69
C ALA A 210 -22.20 23.92 4.93
N VAL A 211 -22.68 22.78 5.42
CA VAL A 211 -23.48 22.69 6.66
C VAL A 211 -22.68 23.14 7.90
N THR A 212 -21.36 23.18 7.78
CA THR A 212 -20.42 23.65 8.80
C THR A 212 -20.09 25.15 8.70
N GLU A 213 -20.65 25.84 7.71
CA GLU A 213 -20.35 27.24 7.43
C GLU A 213 -21.55 28.14 7.69
N SER A 214 -21.26 29.36 8.08
CA SER A 214 -22.21 30.48 8.10
C SER A 214 -21.71 31.61 7.19
N ARG A 215 -22.63 32.49 6.77
CA ARG A 215 -22.29 33.67 5.98
C ARG A 215 -22.08 34.88 6.86
N ASN A 216 -20.96 35.57 6.65
CA ASN A 216 -20.70 36.82 7.32
C ASN A 216 -21.51 37.98 6.70
N ALA A 217 -21.38 39.19 7.24
CA ALA A 217 -22.05 40.40 6.74
C ALA A 217 -21.69 40.72 5.26
N SER A 218 -20.53 40.29 4.79
CA SER A 218 -20.09 40.41 3.38
C SER A 218 -20.55 39.28 2.49
N GLN A 219 -21.40 38.37 2.98
CA GLN A 219 -21.89 37.16 2.28
C GLN A 219 -20.80 36.12 1.95
N GLU A 220 -19.65 36.18 2.60
CA GLU A 220 -18.60 35.18 2.48
C GLU A 220 -18.89 33.99 3.40
N CYS A 221 -18.73 32.77 2.90
CA CYS A 221 -18.83 31.55 3.69
C CYS A 221 -17.58 31.41 4.58
N ARG A 222 -17.78 31.15 5.86
CA ARG A 222 -16.74 30.90 6.84
C ARG A 222 -17.19 29.82 7.81
N LEU A 223 -16.25 29.08 8.37
CA LEU A 223 -16.55 28.12 9.42
C LEU A 223 -17.38 28.79 10.53
N THR A 224 -18.47 28.15 10.91
CA THR A 224 -19.45 28.71 11.88
C THR A 224 -18.81 28.85 13.26
N ASP A 225 -18.11 27.82 13.72
CA ASP A 225 -17.41 27.72 15.00
C ASP A 225 -16.49 26.50 14.92
N SER A 226 -15.70 26.26 15.99
CA SER A 226 -14.79 25.11 16.11
C SER A 226 -15.50 23.78 15.87
N ILE A 227 -14.90 22.96 15.03
CA ILE A 227 -15.39 21.60 14.74
C ILE A 227 -14.42 20.53 15.23
N PHE A 228 -14.96 19.43 15.73
CA PHE A 228 -14.21 18.24 16.02
C PHE A 228 -14.16 17.37 14.77
N GLN A 229 -12.97 17.19 14.23
CA GLN A 229 -12.72 16.36 13.04
C GLN A 229 -12.16 14.99 13.43
N LYS A 230 -12.55 13.98 12.68
CA LYS A 230 -12.00 12.64 12.77
C LYS A 230 -11.81 12.06 11.38
N TYR A 231 -10.59 11.59 11.13
CA TYR A 231 -10.22 10.85 9.93
C TYR A 231 -9.83 9.44 10.30
N GLY A 232 -10.23 8.48 9.49
CA GLY A 232 -9.79 7.10 9.66
C GLY A 232 -9.55 6.41 8.34
N GLN A 233 -8.45 5.66 8.28
CA GLN A 233 -8.05 4.87 7.14
C GLN A 233 -7.71 3.46 7.61
N GLN A 234 -8.31 2.44 6.98
CA GLN A 234 -7.98 1.04 7.22
C GLN A 234 -7.65 0.35 5.90
N THR A 235 -6.47 -0.23 5.83
CA THR A 235 -6.03 -1.04 4.69
C THR A 235 -5.99 -2.51 5.08
N ARG A 236 -6.36 -3.38 4.14
CA ARG A 236 -6.29 -4.83 4.28
C ARG A 236 -6.08 -5.46 2.91
N GLY A 237 -5.35 -6.56 2.89
CA GLY A 237 -5.14 -7.27 1.63
C GLY A 237 -3.90 -8.13 1.68
N TYR A 238 -3.54 -8.67 0.55
CA TYR A 238 -2.37 -9.52 0.39
C TYR A 238 -1.86 -9.47 -1.06
N LYS A 239 -0.60 -9.79 -1.20
CA LYS A 239 0.04 -10.14 -2.46
C LYS A 239 0.73 -11.48 -2.26
N HIS A 240 0.33 -12.49 -3.05
CA HIS A 240 0.89 -13.84 -3.02
C HIS A 240 1.48 -14.19 -4.37
N ASP A 241 2.63 -14.84 -4.34
CA ASP A 241 3.24 -15.45 -5.51
C ASP A 241 3.02 -16.97 -5.45
N MET A 242 2.15 -17.49 -6.33
CA MET A 242 2.01 -18.92 -6.57
C MET A 242 3.05 -19.33 -7.62
N VAL A 243 3.97 -20.19 -7.23
CA VAL A 243 5.16 -20.52 -8.02
C VAL A 243 5.14 -22.00 -8.39
N PHE A 244 5.12 -22.29 -9.69
CA PHE A 244 5.46 -23.60 -10.23
C PHE A 244 6.96 -23.64 -10.45
N THR A 245 7.66 -24.48 -9.73
CA THR A 245 9.12 -24.58 -9.75
C THR A 245 9.60 -25.88 -10.35
N MET A 246 10.66 -25.79 -11.16
CA MET A 246 11.45 -26.92 -11.62
C MET A 246 12.92 -26.61 -11.39
N ALA A 247 13.65 -27.54 -10.80
CA ALA A 247 15.07 -27.36 -10.55
C ALA A 247 15.85 -28.66 -10.69
N GLY A 248 17.14 -28.55 -10.98
CA GLY A 248 18.05 -29.68 -11.10
C GLY A 248 19.33 -29.48 -10.31
N ASN A 249 19.83 -30.57 -9.74
CA ASN A 249 21.10 -30.65 -9.04
C ASN A 249 22.13 -31.38 -9.90
N TYR A 250 23.20 -30.68 -10.27
CA TYR A 250 24.33 -31.22 -11.00
C TYR A 250 25.54 -31.42 -10.08
N SER A 251 25.83 -32.68 -9.76
CA SER A 251 27.00 -33.14 -8.98
C SER A 251 27.15 -32.46 -7.60
N ASP A 252 26.06 -31.99 -6.97
CA ASP A 252 26.01 -31.23 -5.72
C ASP A 252 26.86 -29.93 -5.72
N LYS A 253 27.26 -29.48 -6.91
CA LYS A 253 28.06 -28.28 -7.12
C LYS A 253 27.27 -27.15 -7.81
N LEU A 254 26.43 -27.51 -8.76
CA LEU A 254 25.64 -26.55 -9.52
C LEU A 254 24.16 -26.92 -9.45
N TYR A 255 23.34 -25.94 -9.13
CA TYR A 255 21.87 -26.07 -9.10
C TYR A 255 21.29 -25.03 -10.05
N ILE A 256 20.36 -25.43 -10.88
CA ILE A 256 19.68 -24.55 -11.83
C ILE A 256 18.17 -24.73 -11.65
N GLY A 257 17.44 -23.65 -11.70
CA GLY A 257 15.98 -23.71 -11.54
C GLY A 257 15.26 -22.65 -12.33
N VAL A 258 13.98 -22.92 -12.59
CA VAL A 258 13.05 -22.01 -13.27
C VAL A 258 11.73 -22.00 -12.51
N ASN A 259 11.14 -20.83 -12.36
CA ASN A 259 9.81 -20.61 -11.84
C ASN A 259 8.90 -19.98 -12.89
N LEU A 260 7.70 -20.51 -13.03
CA LEU A 260 6.55 -19.80 -13.55
C LEU A 260 5.77 -19.26 -12.34
N GLY A 261 5.74 -17.95 -12.18
CA GLY A 261 5.05 -17.29 -11.06
C GLY A 261 3.73 -16.69 -11.50
N VAL A 262 2.69 -16.93 -10.71
CA VAL A 262 1.38 -16.28 -10.79
C VAL A 262 1.21 -15.42 -9.55
N VAL A 263 1.16 -14.11 -9.73
CA VAL A 263 0.91 -13.15 -8.64
C VAL A 263 -0.59 -13.00 -8.46
N LEU A 264 -1.05 -13.11 -7.23
CA LEU A 264 -2.42 -12.77 -6.81
C LEU A 264 -2.36 -11.55 -5.90
N LEU A 265 -3.14 -10.51 -6.24
CA LEU A 265 -3.22 -9.27 -5.49
C LEU A 265 -4.66 -9.01 -5.08
N ASN A 266 -4.84 -8.70 -3.80
CA ASN A 266 -6.09 -8.18 -3.24
C ASN A 266 -5.73 -7.06 -2.28
N TYR A 267 -6.33 -5.89 -2.47
CA TYR A 267 -6.17 -4.72 -1.62
C TYR A 267 -7.53 -4.08 -1.39
N ASN A 268 -7.82 -3.71 -0.15
CA ASN A 268 -9.03 -3.00 0.21
C ASN A 268 -8.64 -1.84 1.12
N LEU A 269 -9.20 -0.68 0.82
CA LEU A 269 -9.06 0.55 1.58
C LEU A 269 -10.47 1.00 1.99
N SER A 270 -10.65 1.28 3.27
CA SER A 270 -11.83 1.95 3.81
C SER A 270 -11.38 3.22 4.50
N GLU A 271 -11.93 4.35 4.09
CA GLU A 271 -11.67 5.67 4.64
C GLU A 271 -12.96 6.31 5.11
N TYR A 272 -12.86 7.15 6.14
CA TYR A 272 -13.96 8.00 6.54
C TYR A 272 -13.45 9.35 7.03
N TRP A 273 -14.27 10.37 6.78
CA TRP A 273 -14.17 11.73 7.30
C TRP A 273 -15.41 11.99 8.13
N GLN A 274 -15.24 12.46 9.34
CA GLN A 274 -16.35 12.78 10.24
C GLN A 274 -16.10 14.16 10.84
N GLU A 275 -17.14 14.98 10.87
CA GLU A 275 -17.12 16.29 11.51
C GLU A 275 -18.34 16.45 12.41
N SER A 276 -18.16 17.11 13.52
CA SER A 276 -19.21 17.48 14.46
C SER A 276 -18.84 18.80 15.14
N PRO A 277 -19.80 19.58 15.64
CA PRO A 277 -19.50 20.69 16.52
C PRO A 277 -18.56 20.25 17.66
N GLU A 278 -17.55 21.06 17.99
CA GLU A 278 -16.78 20.86 19.23
C GLU A 278 -17.70 21.11 20.42
N THR A 279 -18.46 22.20 20.37
CA THR A 279 -19.48 22.54 21.37
C THR A 279 -20.83 22.71 20.67
N SER A 280 -21.82 21.95 21.08
CA SER A 280 -23.19 22.11 20.56
C SER A 280 -23.79 23.42 21.10
N GLY A 281 -24.30 24.26 20.22
CA GLY A 281 -24.89 25.56 20.56
C GLY A 281 -25.84 26.06 19.48
N GLU A 282 -26.49 27.19 19.74
CA GLU A 282 -27.42 27.84 18.80
C GLU A 282 -26.72 28.31 17.51
N ASN A 283 -25.41 28.49 17.55
CA ASN A 283 -24.60 28.85 16.37
C ASN A 283 -24.72 27.83 15.24
N TRP A 284 -25.08 26.58 15.58
CA TRP A 284 -25.24 25.47 14.64
C TRP A 284 -26.67 25.23 14.18
N ASP A 285 -27.59 26.17 14.53
CA ASP A 285 -28.98 26.10 14.08
C ASP A 285 -29.06 26.48 12.59
N ILE A 286 -29.78 25.67 11.84
CA ILE A 286 -29.98 25.82 10.41
C ILE A 286 -31.47 26.08 10.18
N GLU A 287 -31.78 27.22 9.56
CA GLU A 287 -33.14 27.53 9.09
C GLU A 287 -33.30 27.07 7.64
N TYR A 288 -34.36 26.33 7.37
CA TYR A 288 -34.67 25.84 6.06
C TYR A 288 -35.72 26.73 5.37
N THR A 289 -35.73 26.73 4.04
CA THR A 289 -36.67 27.52 3.24
C THR A 289 -38.13 27.10 3.44
N ASP A 290 -38.39 25.93 4.01
CA ASP A 290 -39.72 25.43 4.39
C ASP A 290 -40.17 25.94 5.78
N GLY A 291 -39.41 26.81 6.42
CA GLY A 291 -39.66 27.36 7.74
C GLY A 291 -39.38 26.41 8.91
N THR A 292 -38.84 25.25 8.63
CA THR A 292 -38.37 24.34 9.69
C THR A 292 -36.94 24.71 10.12
N SER A 293 -36.57 24.39 11.35
CA SER A 293 -35.19 24.53 11.85
C SER A 293 -34.67 23.21 12.34
N GLY A 294 -33.36 23.10 12.36
CA GLY A 294 -32.67 21.96 12.93
C GLY A 294 -31.26 22.34 13.34
N ARG A 295 -30.61 21.51 14.14
CA ARG A 295 -29.26 21.79 14.60
C ARG A 295 -28.27 20.78 14.01
N PHE A 296 -27.20 21.27 13.42
CA PHE A 296 -26.13 20.41 12.94
C PHE A 296 -25.52 19.61 14.10
N ALA A 297 -25.42 18.28 13.93
CA ALA A 297 -24.90 17.38 14.94
C ALA A 297 -23.66 16.61 14.46
N MET A 298 -23.68 16.12 13.24
CA MET A 298 -22.56 15.36 12.70
C MET A 298 -22.73 15.17 11.18
N LEU A 299 -21.63 15.13 10.47
CA LEU A 299 -21.56 14.57 9.13
C LEU A 299 -20.52 13.44 9.08
N GLN A 300 -20.71 12.53 8.15
CA GLN A 300 -19.74 11.48 7.85
C GLN A 300 -19.77 11.14 6.36
N MET A 301 -18.59 11.17 5.76
CA MET A 301 -18.31 10.64 4.41
C MET A 301 -17.46 9.38 4.53
N ASN A 302 -17.80 8.35 3.78
CA ASN A 302 -17.00 7.13 3.68
C ASN A 302 -16.58 6.91 2.22
N ARG A 303 -15.39 6.38 2.04
CA ARG A 303 -14.86 5.89 0.78
C ARG A 303 -14.44 4.43 0.95
N ASN A 304 -14.92 3.57 0.09
CA ASN A 304 -14.46 2.20 -0.02
C ASN A 304 -13.79 2.01 -1.38
N TYR A 305 -12.56 1.54 -1.36
CA TYR A 305 -11.78 1.24 -2.55
C TYR A 305 -11.26 -0.19 -2.48
N SER A 306 -11.36 -0.93 -3.57
CA SER A 306 -10.80 -2.27 -3.69
C SER A 306 -10.02 -2.42 -4.99
N LEU A 307 -8.91 -3.13 -4.93
CA LEU A 307 -8.08 -3.46 -6.07
C LEU A 307 -7.79 -4.97 -6.05
N THR A 308 -8.21 -5.65 -7.10
CA THR A 308 -7.96 -7.08 -7.25
C THR A 308 -7.28 -7.36 -8.57
N GLY A 309 -6.46 -8.40 -8.60
CA GLY A 309 -5.85 -8.77 -9.87
C GLY A 309 -4.91 -9.96 -9.81
N SER A 310 -4.46 -10.33 -10.99
CA SER A 310 -3.49 -11.40 -11.18
C SER A 310 -2.45 -11.02 -12.23
N GLY A 311 -1.23 -11.53 -12.06
CA GLY A 311 -0.13 -11.29 -12.97
C GLY A 311 0.74 -12.52 -13.15
N VAL A 312 1.59 -12.50 -14.17
CA VAL A 312 2.49 -13.61 -14.47
C VAL A 312 3.91 -13.11 -14.69
N TYR A 313 4.89 -13.92 -14.30
CA TYR A 313 6.30 -13.71 -14.55
C TYR A 313 7.06 -15.01 -14.70
N LEU A 314 8.25 -14.94 -15.28
CA LEU A 314 9.24 -16.00 -15.28
C LEU A 314 10.43 -15.62 -14.42
N LYS A 315 11.03 -16.59 -13.71
CA LYS A 315 12.23 -16.40 -12.91
C LYS A 315 13.21 -17.54 -13.15
N GLY A 316 14.45 -17.19 -13.52
CA GLY A 316 15.56 -18.13 -13.60
C GLY A 316 16.42 -18.04 -12.34
N GLY A 317 17.04 -19.15 -11.94
CA GLY A 317 17.93 -19.17 -10.79
C GLY A 317 19.11 -20.12 -10.94
N LEU A 318 20.22 -19.72 -10.35
CA LEU A 318 21.46 -20.46 -10.27
C LEU A 318 21.94 -20.49 -8.83
N LEU A 319 22.44 -21.63 -8.39
CA LEU A 319 23.18 -21.76 -7.14
C LEU A 319 24.44 -22.56 -7.41
N TRP A 320 25.58 -22.00 -7.08
CA TRP A 320 26.89 -22.61 -7.28
C TRP A 320 27.61 -22.81 -5.94
N ARG A 321 28.16 -24.00 -5.78
CA ARG A 321 28.94 -24.43 -4.61
C ARG A 321 30.38 -24.73 -5.02
N PRO A 322 31.27 -23.72 -5.08
CA PRO A 322 32.66 -23.90 -5.53
C PRO A 322 33.43 -24.87 -4.65
N PHE A 323 33.26 -24.80 -3.32
CA PHE A 323 33.84 -25.71 -2.34
C PHE A 323 32.90 -25.93 -1.15
N ALA A 324 33.27 -26.87 -0.29
CA ALA A 324 32.47 -27.17 0.89
C ALA A 324 32.33 -25.93 1.79
N GLY A 325 31.09 -25.60 2.12
CA GLY A 325 30.73 -24.44 2.94
C GLY A 325 30.30 -23.21 2.15
N LEU A 326 30.94 -22.83 1.04
CA LEU A 326 30.59 -21.64 0.28
C LEU A 326 29.49 -21.92 -0.77
N ARG A 327 28.48 -21.04 -0.84
CA ARG A 327 27.45 -21.04 -1.86
C ARG A 327 27.24 -19.63 -2.39
N LEU A 328 27.09 -19.53 -3.70
CA LEU A 328 26.74 -18.31 -4.43
C LEU A 328 25.41 -18.52 -5.13
N GLY A 329 24.49 -17.59 -4.97
CA GLY A 329 23.15 -17.64 -5.56
C GLY A 329 22.89 -16.46 -6.47
N LEU A 330 22.20 -16.71 -7.59
CA LEU A 330 21.74 -15.68 -8.51
C LEU A 330 20.30 -16.00 -8.93
N GLY A 331 19.45 -15.00 -8.94
CA GLY A 331 18.06 -15.11 -9.43
C GLY A 331 17.69 -13.91 -10.27
N VAL A 332 17.08 -14.11 -11.43
CA VAL A 332 16.62 -13.06 -12.32
C VAL A 332 15.15 -13.28 -12.62
N GLN A 333 14.34 -12.26 -12.39
CA GLN A 333 12.90 -12.26 -12.62
C GLN A 333 12.55 -11.25 -13.72
N THR A 334 11.73 -11.67 -14.67
CA THR A 334 11.16 -10.77 -15.68
C THR A 334 10.19 -9.77 -15.04
N SER A 335 9.85 -8.72 -15.78
CA SER A 335 8.71 -7.87 -15.39
C SER A 335 7.45 -8.71 -15.22
N THR A 336 6.65 -8.39 -14.19
CA THR A 336 5.35 -9.05 -13.98
C THR A 336 4.26 -8.28 -14.72
N LEU A 337 3.50 -8.97 -15.54
CA LEU A 337 2.35 -8.39 -16.24
C LEU A 337 1.09 -8.67 -15.42
N THR A 338 0.58 -7.64 -14.76
CA THR A 338 -0.57 -7.75 -13.86
C THR A 338 -1.79 -7.08 -14.46
N ASN A 339 -2.91 -7.80 -14.57
CA ASN A 339 -4.22 -7.23 -14.87
C ASN A 339 -4.90 -6.89 -13.55
N LEU A 340 -5.36 -5.66 -13.41
CA LEU A 340 -5.95 -5.12 -12.19
C LEU A 340 -7.37 -4.63 -12.49
N ARG A 341 -8.25 -4.84 -11.54
CA ARG A 341 -9.62 -4.29 -11.51
C ARG A 341 -9.78 -3.52 -10.22
N ALA A 342 -10.07 -2.24 -10.36
CA ALA A 342 -10.34 -1.33 -9.25
C ALA A 342 -11.84 -1.07 -9.15
N ARG A 343 -12.32 -0.91 -7.92
CA ARG A 343 -13.69 -0.55 -7.61
C ARG A 343 -13.70 0.47 -6.50
N GLN A 344 -14.60 1.44 -6.61
CA GLN A 344 -14.73 2.52 -5.66
C GLN A 344 -16.18 2.91 -5.45
N ALA A 345 -16.55 3.20 -4.20
CA ALA A 345 -17.86 3.75 -3.87
C ALA A 345 -17.74 4.73 -2.70
N TYR A 346 -18.65 5.69 -2.66
CA TYR A 346 -18.77 6.69 -1.60
C TYR A 346 -20.13 6.59 -0.92
N SER A 347 -20.19 6.94 0.36
CA SER A 347 -21.45 7.12 1.07
C SER A 347 -21.36 8.28 2.05
N GLY A 348 -22.39 9.10 2.08
CA GLY A 348 -22.50 10.30 2.90
C GLY A 348 -23.74 10.30 3.79
N THR A 349 -23.60 10.85 4.99
CA THR A 349 -24.70 11.02 5.95
C THR A 349 -24.49 12.31 6.71
N VAL A 350 -25.55 13.07 6.87
CA VAL A 350 -25.60 14.25 7.76
C VAL A 350 -26.70 14.02 8.79
N LYS A 351 -26.41 14.33 10.03
CA LYS A 351 -27.37 14.30 11.13
C LYS A 351 -27.68 15.72 11.57
N ILE A 352 -28.94 16.09 11.44
CA ILE A 352 -29.52 17.34 11.92
C ILE A 352 -30.54 16.98 12.98
N THR A 353 -30.39 17.53 14.20
CA THR A 353 -31.41 17.35 15.25
C THR A 353 -32.67 18.05 14.83
N GLY A 354 -33.80 17.35 14.86
CA GLY A 354 -35.11 17.88 14.43
C GLY A 354 -35.45 17.65 12.95
N LYS A 355 -34.51 17.14 12.13
CA LYS A 355 -34.76 16.86 10.70
C LYS A 355 -34.06 15.57 10.24
N ASN A 356 -34.81 14.77 9.48
CA ASN A 356 -34.23 13.58 8.82
C ASN A 356 -33.76 13.93 7.42
N LEU A 357 -32.45 13.91 7.19
CA LEU A 357 -31.88 14.02 5.86
C LEU A 357 -31.61 12.62 5.27
N PRO A 358 -31.74 12.43 3.96
CA PRO A 358 -31.42 11.17 3.33
C PRO A 358 -29.91 10.90 3.40
N SER A 359 -29.53 9.66 3.61
CA SER A 359 -28.17 9.22 3.30
C SER A 359 -28.04 9.07 1.78
N SER A 360 -26.86 9.38 1.25
CA SER A 360 -26.56 9.20 -0.16
C SER A 360 -25.43 8.17 -0.32
N THR A 361 -25.56 7.34 -1.37
CA THR A 361 -24.51 6.36 -1.72
C THR A 361 -24.34 6.39 -3.23
N SER A 362 -23.08 6.46 -3.69
CA SER A 362 -22.76 6.34 -5.11
C SER A 362 -22.94 4.89 -5.59
N PRO A 363 -23.14 4.66 -6.88
CA PRO A 363 -22.89 3.37 -7.49
C PRO A 363 -21.45 2.91 -7.22
N GLU A 364 -21.14 1.65 -7.54
CA GLU A 364 -19.76 1.16 -7.56
C GLU A 364 -19.12 1.53 -8.91
N ASP A 365 -18.11 2.41 -8.88
CA ASP A 365 -17.26 2.67 -10.04
C ASP A 365 -16.31 1.51 -10.23
N ASP A 366 -16.22 0.97 -11.44
CA ASP A 366 -15.50 -0.28 -11.74
C ASP A 366 -14.70 -0.12 -13.04
N TRP A 367 -13.39 -0.15 -12.94
CA TRP A 367 -12.52 -0.04 -14.09
C TRP A 367 -11.35 -1.02 -14.05
N SER A 368 -10.80 -1.34 -15.22
CA SER A 368 -9.72 -2.31 -15.37
C SER A 368 -8.54 -1.70 -16.12
N PHE A 369 -7.35 -1.99 -15.63
CA PHE A 369 -6.10 -1.56 -16.23
C PHE A 369 -5.02 -2.63 -16.05
N ARG A 370 -3.85 -2.42 -16.66
CA ARG A 370 -2.67 -3.28 -16.50
C ARG A 370 -1.56 -2.49 -15.84
N LEU A 371 -0.86 -3.14 -14.92
CA LEU A 371 0.39 -2.67 -14.37
C LEU A 371 1.50 -3.66 -14.74
N ARG A 372 2.46 -3.21 -15.54
CA ARG A 372 3.73 -3.89 -15.71
C ARG A 372 4.62 -3.54 -14.52
N GLN A 373 4.80 -4.50 -13.60
CA GLN A 373 5.69 -4.35 -12.45
C GLN A 373 7.15 -4.56 -12.89
N PRO A 374 8.13 -3.97 -12.17
CA PRO A 374 9.54 -4.02 -12.54
C PRO A 374 10.14 -5.43 -12.50
N TRP A 375 11.21 -5.63 -13.28
CA TRP A 375 12.07 -6.78 -13.19
C TRP A 375 12.94 -6.74 -11.94
N ARG A 376 13.45 -7.91 -11.50
CA ARG A 376 14.24 -8.04 -10.28
C ARG A 376 15.47 -8.90 -10.48
N LEU A 377 16.54 -8.52 -9.80
CA LEU A 377 17.78 -9.28 -9.70
C LEU A 377 18.07 -9.59 -8.23
N ASN A 378 18.28 -10.86 -7.92
CA ASN A 378 18.69 -11.33 -6.59
C ASN A 378 20.09 -11.93 -6.69
N ALA A 379 21.01 -11.53 -5.82
CA ALA A 379 22.32 -12.14 -5.64
C ALA A 379 22.50 -12.53 -4.16
N GLY A 380 23.14 -13.65 -3.89
CA GLY A 380 23.32 -14.13 -2.52
C GLY A 380 24.65 -14.82 -2.30
N LEU A 381 25.15 -14.72 -1.09
CA LEU A 381 26.33 -15.40 -0.58
C LEU A 381 25.95 -16.13 0.70
N ALA A 382 26.32 -17.39 0.84
CA ALA A 382 26.13 -18.12 2.09
C ALA A 382 27.36 -18.97 2.41
N TYR A 383 27.71 -19.02 3.69
CA TYR A 383 28.77 -19.87 4.20
C TYR A 383 28.26 -20.77 5.33
N SER A 384 28.48 -22.07 5.18
CA SER A 384 28.11 -23.07 6.19
C SER A 384 29.36 -23.49 6.99
N PHE A 385 29.32 -23.25 8.28
CA PHE A 385 30.34 -23.68 9.24
C PHE A 385 30.02 -25.12 9.68
N GLY A 386 30.41 -26.09 8.83
CA GLY A 386 30.02 -27.47 9.05
C GLY A 386 28.49 -27.66 9.11
N SER A 387 28.03 -28.38 10.14
CA SER A 387 26.60 -28.63 10.38
C SER A 387 25.99 -27.71 11.44
N TRP A 388 26.80 -26.86 12.12
CA TRP A 388 26.34 -26.13 13.29
C TRP A 388 25.91 -24.68 13.02
N ALA A 389 26.39 -24.02 11.94
CA ALA A 389 25.97 -22.67 11.62
C ALA A 389 25.94 -22.38 10.10
N VAL A 390 25.08 -21.44 9.71
CA VAL A 390 25.01 -20.85 8.37
C VAL A 390 24.92 -19.34 8.52
N LEU A 391 25.81 -18.62 7.84
CA LEU A 391 25.76 -17.18 7.65
C LEU A 391 25.40 -16.88 6.21
N SER A 392 24.50 -15.94 5.97
CA SER A 392 24.09 -15.54 4.62
C SER A 392 23.93 -14.04 4.48
N ALA A 393 24.18 -13.55 3.28
CA ALA A 393 23.93 -12.18 2.86
C ALA A 393 23.35 -12.17 1.45
N ASP A 394 22.30 -11.42 1.25
CA ASP A 394 21.60 -11.30 -0.02
C ASP A 394 21.45 -9.82 -0.42
N TYR A 395 21.48 -9.60 -1.72
CA TYR A 395 21.20 -8.32 -2.35
C TYR A 395 20.10 -8.48 -3.40
N GLU A 396 19.12 -7.60 -3.38
CA GLU A 396 18.08 -7.52 -4.42
C GLU A 396 18.07 -6.11 -5.02
N MET A 397 17.99 -6.06 -6.33
CA MET A 397 17.81 -4.84 -7.11
C MET A 397 16.47 -4.89 -7.85
N THR A 398 15.70 -3.81 -7.74
CA THR A 398 14.40 -3.66 -8.42
C THR A 398 14.38 -2.30 -9.13
N ASN A 399 14.17 -2.29 -10.45
CA ASN A 399 14.09 -1.04 -11.21
C ASN A 399 12.64 -0.56 -11.32
N TYR A 400 12.19 0.21 -10.33
CA TYR A 400 10.81 0.74 -10.27
C TYR A 400 10.50 1.72 -11.41
N GLY A 401 11.48 2.41 -11.98
CA GLY A 401 11.31 3.27 -13.14
C GLY A 401 10.86 2.53 -14.41
N CYS A 402 10.89 1.20 -14.42
CA CYS A 402 10.35 0.37 -15.51
C CYS A 402 8.87 0.02 -15.35
N ALA A 403 8.22 0.42 -14.25
CA ALA A 403 6.79 0.22 -14.08
C ALA A 403 6.00 1.02 -15.13
N ARG A 404 4.90 0.48 -15.64
CA ARG A 404 4.04 1.16 -16.63
C ARG A 404 2.60 0.73 -16.49
N TYR A 405 1.72 1.70 -16.55
CA TYR A 405 0.29 1.51 -16.73
C TYR A 405 -0.07 1.34 -18.19
N SER A 406 -1.09 0.56 -18.47
CA SER A 406 -1.69 0.40 -19.81
C SER A 406 -3.12 -0.08 -19.70
N VAL A 407 -3.89 0.06 -20.78
CA VAL A 407 -5.24 -0.48 -20.91
C VAL A 407 -5.31 -1.48 -22.08
N ARG A 408 -6.40 -2.22 -22.17
CA ARG A 408 -6.65 -3.13 -23.30
C ARG A 408 -7.10 -2.41 -24.59
N SER A 409 -7.60 -1.17 -24.45
CA SER A 409 -8.07 -0.37 -25.56
C SER A 409 -6.95 0.05 -26.50
N SER A 410 -7.28 0.35 -27.75
CA SER A 410 -6.34 0.85 -28.75
C SER A 410 -5.84 2.28 -28.47
N SER A 411 -6.63 3.05 -27.71
CA SER A 411 -6.26 4.40 -27.25
C SER A 411 -6.04 4.39 -25.74
N MET A 412 -4.86 4.86 -25.31
CA MET A 412 -4.56 5.02 -23.88
C MET A 412 -5.18 6.34 -23.39
N PRO A 413 -5.95 6.34 -22.30
CA PRO A 413 -6.45 7.57 -21.69
C PRO A 413 -5.31 8.52 -21.32
N GLY A 414 -5.51 9.83 -21.47
CA GLY A 414 -4.50 10.86 -21.19
C GLY A 414 -3.90 10.74 -19.80
N TYR A 415 -4.72 10.58 -18.78
CA TYR A 415 -4.28 10.44 -17.38
C TYR A 415 -3.29 9.28 -17.13
N LEU A 416 -3.36 8.19 -17.91
CA LEU A 416 -2.39 7.10 -17.81
C LEU A 416 -1.05 7.47 -18.46
N ASN A 417 -1.06 8.33 -19.47
CA ASN A 417 0.17 8.88 -20.05
C ASN A 417 0.87 9.77 -19.02
N ASP A 418 0.12 10.63 -18.32
CA ASP A 418 0.63 11.51 -17.28
C ASP A 418 1.18 10.67 -16.10
N ALA A 419 0.43 9.69 -15.62
CA ALA A 419 0.90 8.77 -14.58
C ALA A 419 2.19 8.00 -14.99
N ASN A 420 2.33 7.65 -16.28
CA ASN A 420 3.55 7.03 -16.79
C ASN A 420 4.73 8.01 -16.92
N ALA A 421 4.46 9.28 -17.20
CA ALA A 421 5.46 10.34 -17.16
C ALA A 421 5.97 10.54 -15.72
N ASP A 422 5.06 10.65 -14.77
CA ASP A 422 5.39 10.75 -13.34
C ASP A 422 6.20 9.56 -12.83
N ILE A 423 5.88 8.33 -13.26
CA ILE A 423 6.69 7.14 -12.96
C ILE A 423 8.13 7.31 -13.46
N ASN A 424 8.30 7.82 -14.69
CA ASN A 424 9.64 8.07 -15.22
C ASN A 424 10.39 9.10 -14.38
N ASP A 425 9.73 10.14 -13.93
CA ASP A 425 10.34 11.25 -13.23
C ASP A 425 10.59 10.95 -11.75
N ALA A 426 9.63 10.33 -11.08
CA ALA A 426 9.69 10.06 -9.64
C ALA A 426 10.46 8.79 -9.29
N LEU A 427 10.37 7.72 -10.11
CA LEU A 427 10.88 6.40 -9.73
C LEU A 427 12.23 6.05 -10.36
N GLY A 428 12.99 5.22 -9.66
CA GLY A 428 14.30 4.72 -10.05
C GLY A 428 14.56 3.31 -9.52
N VAL A 429 15.82 3.03 -9.21
CA VAL A 429 16.25 1.73 -8.70
C VAL A 429 16.15 1.70 -7.19
N GLY A 430 15.45 0.70 -6.65
CA GLY A 430 15.44 0.35 -5.23
C GLY A 430 16.38 -0.82 -4.95
N HIS A 431 16.99 -0.79 -3.77
CA HIS A 431 17.94 -1.78 -3.30
C HIS A 431 17.46 -2.40 -2.00
N GLN A 432 17.66 -3.71 -1.85
CA GLN A 432 17.38 -4.43 -0.62
C GLN A 432 18.59 -5.27 -0.24
N VAL A 433 19.04 -5.13 1.00
CA VAL A 433 20.14 -5.92 1.57
C VAL A 433 19.60 -6.74 2.74
N ARG A 434 19.90 -8.02 2.76
CA ARG A 434 19.48 -8.96 3.80
C ARG A 434 20.68 -9.67 4.39
N ALA A 435 20.65 -9.91 5.69
CA ALA A 435 21.63 -10.74 6.40
C ALA A 435 20.88 -11.74 7.27
N GLY A 436 21.39 -12.97 7.33
CA GLY A 436 20.79 -14.06 8.09
C GLY A 436 21.83 -14.95 8.74
N LEU A 437 21.55 -15.34 9.98
CA LEU A 437 22.34 -16.29 10.76
C LEU A 437 21.41 -17.41 11.25
N GLU A 438 21.80 -18.66 11.01
CA GLU A 438 21.19 -19.84 11.61
C GLU A 438 22.27 -20.59 12.39
N VAL A 439 22.03 -20.88 13.67
CA VAL A 439 22.92 -21.65 14.54
C VAL A 439 22.15 -22.85 15.07
N LYS A 440 22.81 -24.00 15.10
CA LYS A 440 22.29 -25.25 15.65
C LYS A 440 23.10 -25.64 16.89
N PRO A 441 22.70 -25.15 18.08
CA PRO A 441 23.40 -25.48 19.33
C PRO A 441 23.40 -26.97 19.63
N VAL A 442 22.31 -27.64 19.24
CA VAL A 442 22.15 -29.11 19.30
C VAL A 442 21.46 -29.59 18.01
N SER A 443 21.56 -30.88 17.71
CA SER A 443 21.12 -31.43 16.42
C SER A 443 19.65 -31.22 16.09
N PHE A 444 18.79 -31.09 17.08
CA PHE A 444 17.33 -30.94 16.93
C PHE A 444 16.85 -29.48 17.04
N LEU A 445 17.69 -28.53 17.51
CA LEU A 445 17.31 -27.14 17.74
C LEU A 445 18.08 -26.20 16.82
N SER A 446 17.40 -25.31 16.14
CA SER A 446 17.96 -24.20 15.37
C SER A 446 17.51 -22.87 15.93
N VAL A 447 18.40 -21.90 16.06
CA VAL A 447 18.12 -20.52 16.43
C VAL A 447 18.53 -19.63 15.27
N ARG A 448 17.76 -18.60 14.96
CA ARG A 448 17.93 -17.74 13.79
C ARG A 448 17.81 -16.29 14.15
N ALA A 449 18.60 -15.48 13.49
CA ALA A 449 18.52 -14.03 13.53
C ALA A 449 18.66 -13.47 12.12
N GLY A 450 17.92 -12.41 11.82
CA GLY A 450 17.94 -11.80 10.50
C GLY A 450 17.76 -10.29 10.54
N TYR A 451 18.34 -9.63 9.55
CA TYR A 451 18.21 -8.20 9.32
C TYR A 451 17.90 -7.94 7.84
N ASN A 452 17.05 -6.95 7.58
CA ASN A 452 16.74 -6.53 6.23
C ASN A 452 16.66 -5.01 6.17
N TYR A 453 17.28 -4.43 5.15
CA TYR A 453 17.32 -3.01 4.82
C TYR A 453 16.78 -2.81 3.40
N ILE A 454 15.78 -1.94 3.21
CA ILE A 454 15.15 -1.66 1.93
C ILE A 454 15.22 -0.16 1.70
N THR A 455 15.87 0.27 0.62
CA THR A 455 15.83 1.67 0.20
C THR A 455 14.50 1.98 -0.48
N THR A 456 14.11 3.24 -0.50
CA THR A 456 12.98 3.68 -1.33
C THR A 456 13.28 3.43 -2.82
N GLY A 457 12.23 3.12 -3.58
CA GLY A 457 12.30 3.11 -5.04
C GLY A 457 12.13 4.50 -5.67
N GLN A 458 11.92 5.53 -4.85
CA GLN A 458 11.79 6.90 -5.31
C GLN A 458 13.16 7.50 -5.62
N ARG A 459 13.26 8.19 -6.76
CA ARG A 459 14.48 8.86 -7.23
C ARG A 459 14.43 10.36 -6.98
N ASN A 460 13.29 10.98 -7.30
CA ASN A 460 13.08 12.42 -7.22
C ASN A 460 11.81 12.73 -6.42
N TRP A 461 11.77 13.93 -5.82
CA TRP A 461 10.53 14.60 -5.46
C TRP A 461 9.87 15.14 -6.72
N LEU A 462 8.58 14.99 -6.85
CA LEU A 462 7.76 15.68 -7.84
C LEU A 462 7.10 16.87 -7.14
N ASN A 463 7.42 18.09 -7.58
CA ASN A 463 6.92 19.32 -6.99
C ASN A 463 5.56 19.71 -7.60
N GLU A 464 4.85 20.63 -6.96
CA GLU A 464 3.54 21.11 -7.44
C GLU A 464 3.58 21.76 -8.83
N ASP A 465 4.71 22.36 -9.19
CA ASP A 465 4.96 22.95 -10.52
C ASP A 465 5.44 21.92 -11.56
N TRP A 466 5.30 20.62 -11.26
CA TRP A 466 5.75 19.48 -12.09
C TRP A 466 7.27 19.44 -12.33
N THR A 467 8.03 20.24 -11.60
CA THR A 467 9.50 20.10 -11.59
C THR A 467 9.94 18.96 -10.70
N THR A 468 11.12 18.43 -10.96
CA THR A 468 11.69 17.33 -10.18
C THR A 468 12.90 17.76 -9.40
N THR A 469 12.96 17.36 -8.12
CA THR A 469 14.13 17.57 -7.27
C THR A 469 14.70 16.21 -6.84
N PRO A 470 15.98 15.90 -7.12
CA PRO A 470 16.59 14.65 -6.71
C PRO A 470 16.54 14.46 -5.19
N LEU A 471 16.18 13.25 -4.75
CA LEU A 471 16.28 12.90 -3.33
C LEU A 471 17.74 12.94 -2.89
N SER A 472 18.01 13.65 -1.81
CA SER A 472 19.31 13.60 -1.15
C SER A 472 19.59 12.21 -0.56
N THR A 473 20.84 11.91 -0.25
CA THR A 473 21.21 10.67 0.45
C THR A 473 20.52 10.57 1.81
N ALA A 474 20.36 11.69 2.51
CA ALA A 474 19.65 11.75 3.79
C ALA A 474 18.16 11.42 3.65
N ASP A 475 17.49 11.92 2.60
CA ASP A 475 16.07 11.63 2.34
C ASP A 475 15.86 10.16 1.98
N LYS A 476 16.73 9.59 1.13
CA LYS A 476 16.72 8.15 0.82
C LYS A 476 16.89 7.29 2.07
N TYR A 477 17.74 7.69 2.98
CA TYR A 477 17.93 7.00 4.26
C TYR A 477 16.69 7.13 5.17
N ARG A 478 16.10 8.32 5.27
CA ARG A 478 14.87 8.56 6.06
C ARG A 478 13.68 7.77 5.52
N GLN A 479 13.62 7.54 4.22
CA GLN A 479 12.57 6.75 3.57
C GLN A 479 12.89 5.24 3.53
N ALA A 480 14.02 4.80 4.06
CA ALA A 480 14.39 3.39 4.10
C ALA A 480 13.57 2.63 5.15
N LYS A 481 13.28 1.38 4.84
CA LYS A 481 12.59 0.44 5.73
C LYS A 481 13.61 -0.52 6.33
N HIS A 482 13.50 -0.75 7.63
CA HIS A 482 14.37 -1.69 8.34
C HIS A 482 13.53 -2.80 8.96
N SER A 483 14.05 -4.01 9.04
CA SER A 483 13.44 -5.06 9.84
C SER A 483 14.45 -5.94 10.53
N VAL A 484 14.08 -6.35 11.74
CA VAL A 484 14.83 -7.32 12.55
C VAL A 484 13.93 -8.51 12.77
N SER A 485 14.48 -9.70 12.66
CA SER A 485 13.76 -10.95 12.84
C SER A 485 14.54 -11.93 13.73
N LEU A 486 13.79 -12.70 14.49
CA LEU A 486 14.29 -13.81 15.32
C LEU A 486 13.43 -15.04 15.03
N GLY A 487 14.04 -16.22 15.12
CA GLY A 487 13.34 -17.48 14.93
C GLY A 487 13.97 -18.63 15.67
N ALA A 488 13.18 -19.64 15.94
CA ALA A 488 13.63 -20.92 16.48
C ALA A 488 12.93 -22.07 15.74
N GLY A 489 13.58 -23.21 15.65
CA GLY A 489 12.99 -24.37 14.98
C GLY A 489 13.51 -25.68 15.55
N THR A 490 12.67 -26.69 15.48
CA THR A 490 12.98 -28.03 15.95
C THR A 490 12.55 -29.11 14.96
N THR A 491 13.20 -30.24 14.97
CA THR A 491 12.91 -31.39 14.10
C THR A 491 12.63 -32.64 14.93
N PHE A 492 11.57 -33.36 14.58
CA PHE A 492 11.13 -34.61 15.20
C PHE A 492 10.93 -35.68 14.12
N GLY A 493 11.98 -36.45 13.85
CA GLY A 493 11.97 -37.41 12.75
C GLY A 493 11.72 -36.73 11.40
N ALA A 494 10.62 -37.08 10.74
CA ALA A 494 10.21 -36.52 9.46
C ALA A 494 9.51 -35.14 9.59
N PHE A 495 9.08 -34.75 10.78
CA PHE A 495 8.38 -33.49 11.01
C PHE A 495 9.33 -32.40 11.51
N PHE A 496 9.01 -31.17 11.21
CA PHE A 496 9.66 -29.98 11.77
C PHE A 496 8.66 -28.88 12.11
N LEU A 497 9.02 -28.14 13.13
CA LEU A 497 8.25 -26.99 13.61
C LEU A 497 9.23 -25.80 13.73
N ASP A 498 8.90 -24.72 13.06
CA ASP A 498 9.63 -23.45 13.16
C ASP A 498 8.68 -22.35 13.62
N ALA A 499 9.19 -21.42 14.42
CA ALA A 499 8.50 -20.18 14.79
C ALA A 499 9.42 -18.98 14.54
N ALA A 500 8.86 -17.86 14.12
CA ALA A 500 9.63 -16.63 13.93
C ALA A 500 8.75 -15.40 14.17
N VAL A 501 9.43 -14.33 14.60
CA VAL A 501 8.86 -12.99 14.75
C VAL A 501 9.75 -11.99 14.02
N ARG A 502 9.13 -11.02 13.33
CA ARG A 502 9.78 -9.89 12.69
C ARG A 502 9.12 -8.59 13.09
N VAL A 503 9.91 -7.58 13.38
CA VAL A 503 9.45 -6.19 13.47
C VAL A 503 10.01 -5.40 12.28
N ARG A 504 9.13 -4.63 11.63
CA ARG A 504 9.46 -3.71 10.53
C ARG A 504 9.28 -2.28 11.01
N PHE A 505 10.33 -1.49 10.87
CA PHE A 505 10.33 -0.05 11.08
C PHE A 505 10.14 0.59 9.71
N VAL A 506 9.02 1.26 9.53
CA VAL A 506 8.70 1.98 8.29
C VAL A 506 8.94 3.48 8.50
N PRO A 507 9.23 4.23 7.43
CA PRO A 507 9.40 5.66 7.51
C PRO A 507 8.19 6.36 8.12
N VAL A 508 8.40 7.54 8.67
CA VAL A 508 7.30 8.44 9.01
C VAL A 508 6.57 8.78 7.73
N ASN A 509 5.26 8.61 7.73
CA ASN A 509 4.40 8.96 6.62
C ASN A 509 3.54 10.17 7.00
N TYR A 510 3.24 11.00 6.02
CA TYR A 510 2.36 12.14 6.17
C TYR A 510 1.12 11.92 5.33
N ILE A 511 -0.06 12.11 5.91
CA ILE A 511 -1.35 11.91 5.24
C ILE A 511 -2.09 13.23 5.27
N LEU A 512 -2.23 13.85 4.10
CA LEU A 512 -3.16 14.94 3.91
C LEU A 512 -4.57 14.35 3.90
N THR A 513 -5.46 14.86 4.77
CA THR A 513 -6.76 14.22 4.95
C THR A 513 -7.76 14.62 3.87
N TYR A 514 -7.69 15.82 3.36
CA TYR A 514 -8.44 16.31 2.20
C TYR A 514 -7.72 17.50 1.56
N ASN A 515 -8.02 17.77 0.29
CA ASN A 515 -7.59 18.99 -0.40
C ASN A 515 -8.70 20.05 -0.30
N TYR A 516 -8.31 21.29 -0.11
CA TYR A 516 -9.22 22.41 -0.12
C TYR A 516 -8.66 23.54 -0.96
N TYR A 517 -9.43 23.97 -1.97
CA TYR A 517 -9.08 25.09 -2.82
C TYR A 517 -10.21 26.10 -2.76
N THR A 518 -9.85 27.36 -2.58
CA THR A 518 -10.77 28.49 -2.79
C THR A 518 -10.51 29.07 -4.17
N TYR A 519 -11.53 29.64 -4.76
CA TYR A 519 -11.46 30.18 -6.10
C TYR A 519 -11.69 31.69 -6.07
N ASP A 520 -10.88 32.40 -6.81
CA ASP A 520 -11.04 33.82 -7.06
C ASP A 520 -11.03 34.07 -8.58
N THR A 521 -11.49 35.24 -9.01
CA THR A 521 -11.40 35.67 -10.40
C THR A 521 -10.33 36.75 -10.50
N ASP A 522 -9.35 36.54 -11.37
CA ASP A 522 -8.35 37.56 -11.67
C ASP A 522 -8.97 38.73 -12.47
N PHE A 523 -8.18 39.78 -12.70
CA PHE A 523 -8.60 40.97 -13.46
C PHE A 523 -8.96 40.65 -14.92
N LEU A 524 -8.68 39.44 -15.42
CA LEU A 524 -9.05 38.95 -16.75
C LEU A 524 -10.28 38.03 -16.71
N ASN A 525 -10.98 37.93 -15.57
CA ASN A 525 -12.06 36.99 -15.30
C ASN A 525 -11.66 35.50 -15.47
N LYS A 526 -10.38 35.19 -15.22
CA LYS A 526 -9.92 33.82 -15.14
C LYS A 526 -9.98 33.34 -13.70
N ARG A 527 -10.44 32.10 -13.53
CA ARG A 527 -10.42 31.41 -12.23
C ARG A 527 -8.97 31.26 -11.76
N VAL A 528 -8.70 31.66 -10.53
CA VAL A 528 -7.44 31.45 -9.84
C VAL A 528 -7.70 30.57 -8.63
N ASP A 529 -7.04 29.43 -8.57
CA ASP A 529 -7.16 28.48 -7.49
C ASP A 529 -6.15 28.82 -6.38
N HIS A 530 -6.64 28.97 -5.15
CA HIS A 530 -5.82 29.17 -3.95
C HIS A 530 -5.91 27.93 -3.07
N SER A 531 -4.77 27.29 -2.82
CA SER A 531 -4.66 26.17 -1.88
C SER A 531 -4.86 26.66 -0.45
N VAL A 532 -5.76 26.03 0.28
CA VAL A 532 -5.99 26.25 1.71
C VAL A 532 -5.23 25.19 2.50
N VAL A 533 -4.60 25.59 3.60
CA VAL A 533 -3.92 24.63 4.49
C VAL A 533 -4.95 23.73 5.16
N THR A 534 -4.81 22.44 4.99
CA THR A 534 -5.74 21.42 5.51
C THR A 534 -5.05 20.48 6.50
N PRO A 535 -5.82 19.75 7.32
CA PRO A 535 -5.24 18.86 8.31
C PRO A 535 -4.36 17.78 7.71
N GLU A 536 -3.14 17.70 8.20
CA GLU A 536 -2.14 16.69 7.84
C GLU A 536 -1.78 15.85 9.07
N LEU A 537 -1.71 14.54 8.91
CA LEU A 537 -1.33 13.58 9.95
C LEU A 537 0.12 13.13 9.76
N GLU A 538 0.94 13.27 10.79
CA GLU A 538 2.18 12.55 10.94
C GLU A 538 1.89 11.14 11.46
N VAL A 539 2.28 10.12 10.69
CA VAL A 539 1.97 8.72 10.97
C VAL A 539 3.25 7.92 11.18
N ARG A 540 3.39 7.34 12.36
CA ARG A 540 4.50 6.46 12.73
C ARG A 540 4.00 5.06 12.96
N SER A 541 4.37 4.11 12.10
CA SER A 541 3.92 2.73 12.17
C SER A 541 5.05 1.75 12.46
N ARG A 542 4.74 0.72 13.26
CA ARG A 542 5.56 -0.48 13.43
C ARG A 542 4.74 -1.68 13.02
N LEU A 543 5.28 -2.48 12.11
CA LEU A 543 4.59 -3.65 11.58
C LEU A 543 5.25 -4.91 12.13
N TRP A 544 4.46 -5.81 12.72
CA TRP A 544 4.92 -7.05 13.29
C TRP A 544 4.39 -8.22 12.47
N ASP A 545 5.22 -9.23 12.27
CA ASP A 545 4.83 -10.51 11.71
C ASP A 545 5.23 -11.61 12.68
N ALA A 546 4.32 -12.51 13.00
CA ALA A 546 4.58 -13.71 13.78
C ALA A 546 4.10 -14.94 13.00
N LEU A 547 4.97 -15.91 12.80
CA LEU A 547 4.72 -17.12 12.01
C LEU A 547 5.03 -18.38 12.77
N ILE A 548 4.25 -19.41 12.48
CA ILE A 548 4.56 -20.80 12.81
C ILE A 548 4.58 -21.56 11.49
N THR A 549 5.59 -22.39 11.27
CA THR A 549 5.70 -23.27 10.11
C THR A 549 5.69 -24.72 10.55
N LEU A 550 4.79 -25.48 9.98
CA LEU A 550 4.72 -26.93 10.12
C LEU A 550 5.16 -27.56 8.80
N GLY A 551 6.04 -28.54 8.86
CA GLY A 551 6.46 -29.25 7.67
C GLY A 551 6.71 -30.72 7.92
N TRP A 552 6.50 -31.48 6.83
CA TRP A 552 6.75 -32.91 6.77
C TRP A 552 7.70 -33.22 5.62
N ARG A 553 8.71 -34.05 5.89
CA ARG A 553 9.75 -34.50 4.95
C ARG A 553 9.58 -35.99 4.70
N PHE A 554 9.70 -36.39 3.44
CA PHE A 554 9.54 -37.79 3.05
C PHE A 554 10.44 -38.14 1.85
#